data_5496eed7eba2657030dbfe5c5924b244
#
_entry.id   5496eed7eba2657030dbfe5c5924b244
#
_cell.length_a   1.000
_cell.length_b   1.000
_cell.length_c   1.000
_cell.angle_alpha   90.00
_cell.angle_beta   90.00
_cell.angle_gamma   90.00
#
_symmetry.space_group_name_H-M   'P 1'
#
loop_
_entity.id
_entity.type
_entity.pdbx_description
1 polymer ?
#
loop_
_entity_poly.entity_id
_entity_poly.type
_entity_poly.pdbx_seq_one_letter_code
_entity_poly.pdbx_strand_id
1 'polypeptide(L)'
;MKKKLTVKEYVYVASMLFGLFFGAGNLIFPTAVGQLAGRNMWSAILGLLITGVGLPLLGVAALGLSRSDGLFSLSSKVNRPYAYFFTCALYLTIGPFFAIPRCATVSFTVGLEQILPQNGNMKLYLLLFTLAFFIAALLFSLRPGKILTWVGKILNPFFLLFLGILVVVTLVSPAAVPISSVEPMGGYIQQPFLTGFLEGYNTMDALASLAFGIIVVQVIRELGVDEPGAVARNTAKAGIFSCLFMGLIYVAVTAMSAKSRGVLPAAENGGVALAQISQTFLGRIGLLILAVTVTLACLKTAVGLITSCSETFTGLFPKGPAYRVWAVIFTLVSLIFANFGLSAIIDYAVPVLMFLYPLAIVLILLALFGKFFSHDKKVYNWVISLTLISALYDLLRTLPAALRAACHLDGVIEAIGSVLPLAGLGLGWICPAAVGLVIGLVAHSTAKAKKQTA
;
A
#
# COMPACT_ATOMS: atom_id res chain seq x y z
N MET A 1 -17.81 -7.73 30.05
CA MET A 1 -16.92 -7.47 28.92
C MET A 1 -17.42 -8.21 27.69
N LYS A 2 -17.64 -7.50 26.62
CA LYS A 2 -18.17 -8.03 25.33
C LYS A 2 -17.07 -8.81 24.62
N LYS A 3 -17.34 -10.07 24.24
CA LYS A 3 -16.35 -10.93 23.55
C LYS A 3 -16.49 -10.92 22.01
N LYS A 4 -17.64 -10.50 21.50
CA LYS A 4 -17.95 -10.50 20.06
C LYS A 4 -18.67 -9.22 19.68
N LEU A 5 -18.35 -8.69 18.50
CA LEU A 5 -19.08 -7.61 17.88
C LEU A 5 -20.42 -8.11 17.33
N THR A 6 -21.41 -7.24 17.26
CA THR A 6 -22.66 -7.49 16.51
C THR A 6 -22.42 -7.40 15.01
N VAL A 7 -23.32 -7.90 14.19
CA VAL A 7 -23.21 -7.83 12.73
C VAL A 7 -23.07 -6.38 12.23
N LYS A 8 -23.85 -5.44 12.82
CA LYS A 8 -23.76 -4.00 12.48
C LYS A 8 -22.37 -3.43 12.79
N GLU A 9 -21.77 -3.79 13.92
CA GLU A 9 -20.44 -3.35 14.32
C GLU A 9 -19.35 -3.99 13.45
N TYR A 10 -19.52 -5.26 13.03
CA TYR A 10 -18.62 -5.87 12.05
C TYR A 10 -18.64 -5.14 10.70
N VAL A 11 -19.83 -4.85 10.19
CA VAL A 11 -19.98 -4.08 8.95
C VAL A 11 -19.38 -2.69 9.09
N TYR A 12 -19.57 -2.04 10.23
CA TYR A 12 -18.96 -0.73 10.51
C TYR A 12 -17.43 -0.79 10.51
N VAL A 13 -16.83 -1.72 11.24
CA VAL A 13 -15.36 -1.89 11.29
C VAL A 13 -14.80 -2.31 9.94
N ALA A 14 -15.47 -3.20 9.21
CA ALA A 14 -15.06 -3.64 7.88
C ALA A 14 -15.12 -2.49 6.85
N SER A 15 -16.19 -1.69 6.88
CA SER A 15 -16.32 -0.50 6.03
C SER A 15 -15.27 0.58 6.36
N MET A 16 -14.93 0.73 7.64
CA MET A 16 -13.87 1.63 8.06
C MET A 16 -12.51 1.15 7.55
N LEU A 17 -12.18 -0.13 7.72
CA LEU A 17 -10.98 -0.76 7.19
C LEU A 17 -10.87 -0.59 5.68
N PHE A 18 -11.94 -0.91 4.96
CA PHE A 18 -12.00 -0.69 3.52
C PHE A 18 -11.73 0.77 3.17
N GLY A 19 -12.35 1.71 3.86
CA GLY A 19 -12.16 3.14 3.61
C GLY A 19 -10.76 3.67 3.97
N LEU A 20 -10.04 3.01 4.89
CA LEU A 20 -8.65 3.34 5.23
C LEU A 20 -7.66 2.82 4.18
N PHE A 21 -7.89 1.61 3.67
CA PHE A 21 -7.02 0.99 2.66
C PHE A 21 -7.34 1.45 1.25
N PHE A 22 -8.61 1.59 0.91
CA PHE A 22 -9.01 1.90 -0.45
C PHE A 22 -8.68 3.35 -0.84
N GLY A 23 -7.57 3.52 -1.54
CA GLY A 23 -7.05 4.80 -2.01
C GLY A 23 -6.72 4.80 -3.51
N ALA A 24 -5.94 5.78 -3.93
CA ALA A 24 -5.53 5.95 -5.33
C ALA A 24 -4.84 4.70 -5.92
N GLY A 25 -3.95 4.07 -5.15
CA GLY A 25 -3.21 2.88 -5.57
C GLY A 25 -4.11 1.71 -5.93
N ASN A 26 -5.17 1.51 -5.17
CA ASN A 26 -6.12 0.40 -5.34
C ASN A 26 -6.95 0.48 -6.62
N LEU A 27 -6.89 1.60 -7.32
CA LEU A 27 -7.50 1.80 -8.63
C LEU A 27 -6.49 1.64 -9.75
N ILE A 28 -5.36 2.33 -9.63
CA ILE A 28 -4.42 2.44 -10.74
C ILE A 28 -3.63 1.15 -10.97
N PHE A 29 -3.22 0.43 -9.90
CA PHE A 29 -2.41 -0.78 -10.08
C PHE A 29 -3.20 -1.97 -10.63
N PRO A 30 -4.42 -2.31 -10.16
CA PRO A 30 -5.24 -3.33 -10.82
C PRO A 30 -5.56 -2.97 -12.28
N THR A 31 -5.75 -1.68 -12.59
CA THR A 31 -5.96 -1.21 -13.96
C THR A 31 -4.71 -1.44 -14.82
N ALA A 32 -3.52 -1.09 -14.35
CA ALA A 32 -2.26 -1.34 -15.05
C ALA A 32 -2.02 -2.84 -15.27
N VAL A 33 -2.22 -3.66 -14.22
CA VAL A 33 -2.10 -5.13 -14.31
C VAL A 33 -3.02 -5.69 -15.38
N GLY A 34 -4.28 -5.24 -15.45
CA GLY A 34 -5.21 -5.70 -16.46
C GLY A 34 -4.74 -5.41 -17.89
N GLN A 35 -4.28 -4.19 -18.14
CA GLN A 35 -3.77 -3.80 -19.45
C GLN A 35 -2.51 -4.57 -19.87
N LEU A 36 -1.59 -4.81 -18.93
CA LEU A 36 -0.29 -5.40 -19.22
C LEU A 36 -0.29 -6.92 -19.18
N ALA A 37 -1.09 -7.53 -18.30
CA ALA A 37 -1.15 -8.99 -18.16
C ALA A 37 -1.98 -9.68 -19.25
N GLY A 38 -2.95 -9.00 -19.85
CA GLY A 38 -3.76 -9.56 -20.92
C GLY A 38 -4.29 -10.97 -20.59
N ARG A 39 -4.07 -11.95 -21.48
CA ARG A 39 -4.49 -13.36 -21.28
C ARG A 39 -3.92 -14.02 -20.01
N ASN A 40 -2.81 -13.53 -19.49
CA ASN A 40 -2.17 -14.01 -18.25
C ASN A 40 -2.74 -13.35 -16.99
N MET A 41 -3.84 -12.57 -17.11
CA MET A 41 -4.45 -11.79 -16.03
C MET A 41 -4.73 -12.62 -14.78
N TRP A 42 -5.25 -13.83 -14.90
CA TRP A 42 -5.62 -14.64 -13.74
C TRP A 42 -4.43 -15.01 -12.85
N SER A 43 -3.30 -15.32 -13.47
CA SER A 43 -2.06 -15.56 -12.72
C SER A 43 -1.52 -14.29 -12.07
N ALA A 44 -1.54 -13.18 -12.81
CA ALA A 44 -1.08 -11.87 -12.32
C ALA A 44 -1.92 -11.36 -11.15
N ILE A 45 -3.27 -11.44 -11.25
CA ILE A 45 -4.16 -10.96 -10.19
C ILE A 45 -4.04 -11.80 -8.92
N LEU A 46 -3.78 -13.10 -9.01
CA LEU A 46 -3.52 -13.92 -7.82
C LEU A 46 -2.29 -13.41 -7.05
N GLY A 47 -1.21 -13.08 -7.75
CA GLY A 47 -0.03 -12.46 -7.14
C GLY A 47 -0.37 -11.12 -6.47
N LEU A 48 -1.06 -10.24 -7.20
CA LEU A 48 -1.50 -8.92 -6.72
C LEU A 48 -2.40 -9.04 -5.48
N LEU A 49 -3.33 -10.01 -5.45
CA LEU A 49 -4.23 -10.22 -4.31
C LEU A 49 -3.50 -10.66 -3.05
N ILE A 50 -2.45 -11.48 -3.17
CA ILE A 50 -1.66 -11.91 -2.01
C ILE A 50 -1.01 -10.71 -1.32
N THR A 51 -0.38 -9.82 -2.07
CA THR A 51 0.37 -8.69 -1.53
C THR A 51 -0.46 -7.44 -1.31
N GLY A 52 -1.38 -7.15 -2.22
CA GLY A 52 -2.23 -5.96 -2.14
C GLY A 52 -3.47 -6.12 -1.24
N VAL A 53 -3.87 -7.37 -0.92
CA VAL A 53 -5.06 -7.64 -0.09
C VAL A 53 -4.73 -8.56 1.08
N GLY A 54 -4.03 -9.67 0.85
CA GLY A 54 -3.71 -10.65 1.89
C GLY A 54 -2.75 -10.11 2.95
N LEU A 55 -1.62 -9.50 2.53
CA LEU A 55 -0.65 -8.94 3.46
C LEU A 55 -1.22 -7.81 4.34
N PRO A 56 -2.02 -6.87 3.84
CA PRO A 56 -2.71 -5.89 4.69
C PRO A 56 -3.56 -6.52 5.79
N LEU A 57 -4.31 -7.57 5.48
CA LEU A 57 -5.07 -8.31 6.48
C LEU A 57 -4.17 -8.91 7.56
N LEU A 58 -3.07 -9.56 7.12
CA LEU A 58 -2.10 -10.14 8.04
C LEU A 58 -1.41 -9.07 8.89
N GLY A 59 -1.14 -7.88 8.35
CA GLY A 59 -0.54 -6.76 9.08
C GLY A 59 -1.44 -6.26 10.22
N VAL A 60 -2.72 -6.05 9.95
CA VAL A 60 -3.68 -5.65 10.99
C VAL A 60 -3.83 -6.77 12.05
N ALA A 61 -3.91 -8.04 11.62
CA ALA A 61 -3.99 -9.19 12.53
C ALA A 61 -2.73 -9.31 13.41
N ALA A 62 -1.55 -9.03 12.84
CA ALA A 62 -0.27 -9.06 13.55
C ALA A 62 -0.21 -8.06 14.70
N LEU A 63 -0.69 -6.83 14.49
CA LEU A 63 -0.79 -5.81 15.56
C LEU A 63 -1.71 -6.29 16.70
N GLY A 64 -2.88 -6.81 16.36
CA GLY A 64 -3.81 -7.33 17.35
C GLY A 64 -3.27 -8.53 18.15
N LEU A 65 -2.70 -9.53 17.46
CA LEU A 65 -2.16 -10.76 18.08
C LEU A 65 -0.91 -10.52 18.90
N SER A 66 -0.05 -9.61 18.46
CA SER A 66 1.20 -9.27 19.15
C SER A 66 1.01 -8.35 20.36
N ARG A 67 -0.22 -7.88 20.61
CA ARG A 67 -0.56 -6.89 21.66
C ARG A 67 0.26 -5.61 21.54
N SER A 68 0.55 -5.18 20.31
CA SER A 68 1.34 -3.99 20.06
C SER A 68 0.43 -2.78 19.89
N ASP A 69 0.79 -1.66 20.53
CA ASP A 69 0.04 -0.39 20.47
C ASP A 69 0.43 0.43 19.22
N GLY A 70 0.80 -0.23 18.13
CA GLY A 70 1.19 0.36 16.86
C GLY A 70 2.51 -0.18 16.33
N LEU A 71 2.94 0.37 15.18
CA LEU A 71 4.14 -0.08 14.47
C LEU A 71 5.41 0.06 15.31
N PHE A 72 5.59 1.17 16.03
CA PHE A 72 6.77 1.38 16.85
C PHE A 72 6.89 0.32 17.97
N SER A 73 5.80 0.01 18.65
CA SER A 73 5.76 -1.04 19.67
C SER A 73 6.06 -2.41 19.08
N LEU A 74 5.51 -2.73 17.90
CA LEU A 74 5.78 -3.97 17.20
C LEU A 74 7.25 -4.10 16.80
N SER A 75 7.81 -3.06 16.19
CA SER A 75 9.20 -3.01 15.74
C SER A 75 10.21 -3.01 16.91
N SER A 76 9.80 -2.52 18.08
CA SER A 76 10.61 -2.55 19.31
C SER A 76 10.86 -3.96 19.85
N LYS A 77 10.11 -4.97 19.37
CA LYS A 77 10.38 -6.39 19.66
C LYS A 77 11.70 -6.85 19.04
N VAL A 78 12.16 -6.22 17.97
CA VAL A 78 13.49 -6.39 17.41
C VAL A 78 14.48 -5.69 18.32
N ASN A 79 14.61 -4.38 18.18
CA ASN A 79 15.37 -3.49 19.07
C ASN A 79 14.88 -2.04 18.90
N ARG A 80 15.28 -1.16 19.82
CA ARG A 80 14.84 0.24 19.81
C ARG A 80 15.36 1.07 18.61
N PRO A 81 16.62 0.97 18.19
CA PRO A 81 17.10 1.66 16.98
C PRO A 81 16.34 1.25 15.73
N TYR A 82 16.10 -0.06 15.53
CA TYR A 82 15.30 -0.55 14.41
C TYR A 82 13.87 -0.01 14.45
N ALA A 83 13.25 0.08 15.63
CA ALA A 83 11.91 0.62 15.77
C ALA A 83 11.81 2.07 15.28
N TYR A 84 12.76 2.93 15.64
CA TYR A 84 12.83 4.30 15.12
C TYR A 84 13.03 4.32 13.60
N PHE A 85 14.04 3.59 13.14
CA PHE A 85 14.35 3.50 11.72
C PHE A 85 13.16 3.04 10.89
N PHE A 86 12.62 1.87 11.21
CA PHE A 86 11.55 1.26 10.40
C PHE A 86 10.25 2.05 10.47
N THR A 87 9.89 2.59 11.65
CA THR A 87 8.69 3.42 11.78
C THR A 87 8.84 4.71 10.99
N CYS A 88 9.96 5.42 11.11
CA CYS A 88 10.19 6.64 10.33
C CYS A 88 10.21 6.35 8.82
N ALA A 89 10.95 5.32 8.37
CA ALA A 89 11.04 4.96 6.97
C ALA A 89 9.66 4.60 6.38
N LEU A 90 8.87 3.81 7.08
CA LEU A 90 7.53 3.43 6.66
C LEU A 90 6.61 4.64 6.57
N TYR A 91 6.52 5.46 7.62
CA TYR A 91 5.64 6.62 7.63
C TYR A 91 6.06 7.70 6.62
N LEU A 92 7.34 7.90 6.38
CA LEU A 92 7.82 8.81 5.33
C LEU A 92 7.48 8.28 3.94
N THR A 93 7.51 6.98 3.73
CA THR A 93 7.15 6.33 2.46
C THR A 93 5.65 6.43 2.17
N ILE A 94 4.78 5.99 3.09
CA ILE A 94 3.32 6.12 2.90
C ILE A 94 2.83 7.57 3.10
N GLY A 95 3.65 8.42 3.66
CA GLY A 95 3.40 9.84 3.92
C GLY A 95 3.92 10.72 2.79
N PRO A 96 4.83 11.65 3.14
CA PRO A 96 5.18 12.78 2.28
C PRO A 96 5.93 12.43 1.01
N PHE A 97 6.58 11.26 0.91
CA PHE A 97 7.40 10.96 -0.26
C PHE A 97 6.62 10.32 -1.41
N PHE A 98 5.67 9.39 -1.13
CA PHE A 98 5.03 8.66 -2.21
C PHE A 98 3.50 8.61 -2.14
N ALA A 99 2.86 8.12 -1.06
CA ALA A 99 1.41 7.90 -1.11
C ALA A 99 0.60 9.21 -1.06
N ILE A 100 1.00 10.20 -0.27
CA ILE A 100 0.31 11.50 -0.23
C ILE A 100 0.48 12.26 -1.57
N PRO A 101 1.70 12.44 -2.13
CA PRO A 101 1.88 13.04 -3.45
C PRO A 101 1.10 12.30 -4.54
N ARG A 102 1.09 10.96 -4.50
CA ARG A 102 0.34 10.13 -5.44
C ARG A 102 -1.17 10.40 -5.39
N CYS A 103 -1.75 10.70 -4.24
CA CYS A 103 -3.15 11.09 -4.16
C CYS A 103 -3.46 12.33 -5.00
N ALA A 104 -2.61 13.35 -4.96
CA ALA A 104 -2.79 14.55 -5.76
C ALA A 104 -2.56 14.30 -7.26
N THR A 105 -1.47 13.60 -7.61
CA THR A 105 -1.15 13.32 -9.01
C THR A 105 -2.14 12.40 -9.69
N VAL A 106 -2.63 11.35 -9.01
CA VAL A 106 -3.70 10.49 -9.55
C VAL A 106 -4.97 11.28 -9.78
N SER A 107 -5.34 12.17 -8.86
CA SER A 107 -6.50 13.05 -9.03
C SER A 107 -6.36 13.96 -10.24
N PHE A 108 -5.16 14.49 -10.48
CA PHE A 108 -4.86 15.30 -11.65
C PHE A 108 -4.93 14.46 -12.93
N THR A 109 -4.19 13.36 -13.00
CA THR A 109 -4.05 12.51 -14.20
C THR A 109 -5.39 11.86 -14.60
N VAL A 110 -6.16 11.37 -13.63
CA VAL A 110 -7.46 10.74 -13.90
C VAL A 110 -8.53 11.78 -14.25
N GLY A 111 -8.42 12.99 -13.71
CA GLY A 111 -9.42 14.03 -13.84
C GLY A 111 -9.04 15.12 -14.83
N LEU A 112 -8.28 16.07 -14.34
CA LEU A 112 -8.10 17.35 -15.02
C LEU A 112 -7.24 17.23 -16.29
N GLU A 113 -6.19 16.42 -16.26
CA GLU A 113 -5.24 16.25 -17.37
C GLU A 113 -5.90 15.82 -18.67
N GLN A 114 -6.94 14.98 -18.59
CA GLN A 114 -7.66 14.47 -19.75
C GLN A 114 -8.62 15.50 -20.38
N ILE A 115 -8.92 16.58 -19.66
CA ILE A 115 -9.87 17.63 -20.10
C ILE A 115 -9.13 18.85 -20.59
N LEU A 116 -7.88 19.05 -20.16
CA LEU A 116 -7.06 20.21 -20.47
C LEU A 116 -6.55 20.15 -21.93
N PRO A 117 -6.35 21.33 -22.56
CA PRO A 117 -5.75 21.42 -23.88
C PRO A 117 -4.32 20.85 -23.86
N GLN A 118 -4.03 19.92 -24.77
CA GLN A 118 -2.69 19.29 -24.88
C GLN A 118 -1.57 20.28 -25.20
N ASN A 119 -1.91 21.43 -25.80
CA ASN A 119 -0.97 22.50 -26.11
C ASN A 119 -0.68 23.41 -24.92
N GLY A 120 -1.30 23.19 -23.77
CA GLY A 120 -1.11 23.96 -22.55
C GLY A 120 0.13 23.54 -21.76
N ASN A 121 0.56 24.40 -20.83
CA ASN A 121 1.66 24.10 -19.93
C ASN A 121 1.19 23.11 -18.83
N MET A 122 1.29 21.80 -19.10
CA MET A 122 0.85 20.74 -18.17
C MET A 122 1.53 20.82 -16.81
N LYS A 123 2.81 21.26 -16.75
CA LYS A 123 3.52 21.45 -15.47
C LYS A 123 2.89 22.56 -14.62
N LEU A 124 2.47 23.66 -15.26
CA LEU A 124 1.77 24.74 -14.56
C LEU A 124 0.40 24.28 -14.08
N TYR A 125 -0.35 23.56 -14.90
CA TYR A 125 -1.66 23.01 -14.49
C TYR A 125 -1.55 22.03 -13.33
N LEU A 126 -0.55 21.14 -13.37
CA LEU A 126 -0.24 20.24 -12.26
C LEU A 126 0.10 21.00 -10.98
N LEU A 127 0.96 22.04 -11.07
CA LEU A 127 1.33 22.87 -9.91
C LEU A 127 0.11 23.57 -9.30
N LEU A 128 -0.74 24.20 -10.12
CA LEU A 128 -1.93 24.89 -9.62
C LEU A 128 -2.93 23.92 -8.98
N PHE A 129 -3.14 22.76 -9.61
CA PHE A 129 -4.02 21.73 -9.07
C PHE A 129 -3.49 21.17 -7.73
N THR A 130 -2.21 20.78 -7.69
CA THR A 130 -1.60 20.21 -6.48
C THR A 130 -1.56 21.23 -5.35
N LEU A 131 -1.34 22.52 -5.65
CA LEU A 131 -1.41 23.58 -4.66
C LEU A 131 -2.81 23.68 -4.05
N ALA A 132 -3.86 23.72 -4.88
CA ALA A 132 -5.26 23.76 -4.39
C ALA A 132 -5.60 22.49 -3.58
N PHE A 133 -5.19 21.31 -4.07
CA PHE A 133 -5.41 20.04 -3.41
C PHE A 133 -4.74 20.00 -2.02
N PHE A 134 -3.48 20.42 -1.92
CA PHE A 134 -2.75 20.37 -0.65
C PHE A 134 -3.15 21.47 0.32
N ILE A 135 -3.61 22.64 -0.13
CA ILE A 135 -4.26 23.63 0.74
C ILE A 135 -5.52 23.03 1.37
N ALA A 136 -6.38 22.40 0.57
CA ALA A 136 -7.56 21.72 1.10
C ALA A 136 -7.20 20.57 2.06
N ALA A 137 -6.23 19.72 1.68
CA ALA A 137 -5.76 18.63 2.52
C ALA A 137 -5.22 19.11 3.87
N LEU A 138 -4.42 20.19 3.88
CA LEU A 138 -3.88 20.78 5.10
C LEU A 138 -4.98 21.36 6.00
N LEU A 139 -5.90 22.14 5.43
CA LEU A 139 -7.00 22.73 6.20
C LEU A 139 -7.85 21.68 6.90
N PHE A 140 -8.12 20.57 6.23
CA PHE A 140 -8.87 19.45 6.82
C PHE A 140 -8.04 18.67 7.84
N SER A 141 -6.74 18.51 7.63
CA SER A 141 -5.85 17.81 8.58
C SER A 141 -5.62 18.61 9.86
N LEU A 142 -5.64 19.95 9.79
CA LEU A 142 -5.51 20.81 10.97
C LEU A 142 -6.77 20.84 11.85
N ARG A 143 -7.92 20.41 11.31
CA ARG A 143 -9.21 20.29 12.01
C ARG A 143 -9.79 18.88 11.75
N PRO A 144 -9.19 17.82 12.26
CA PRO A 144 -9.67 16.44 12.06
C PRO A 144 -11.02 16.28 12.78
N GLY A 145 -12.10 16.56 12.12
CA GLY A 145 -13.43 16.52 12.66
C GLY A 145 -14.41 15.82 11.72
N LYS A 146 -15.68 16.08 11.88
CA LYS A 146 -16.84 15.46 11.22
C LYS A 146 -16.75 15.31 9.69
N ILE A 147 -15.89 16.09 8.99
CA ILE A 147 -15.78 16.11 7.51
C ILE A 147 -15.26 14.77 6.97
N LEU A 148 -14.21 14.19 7.58
CA LEU A 148 -13.68 12.86 7.18
C LEU A 148 -14.75 11.77 7.30
N THR A 149 -15.57 11.84 8.34
CA THR A 149 -16.68 10.91 8.55
C THR A 149 -17.78 11.10 7.50
N TRP A 150 -18.09 12.35 7.15
CA TRP A 150 -19.12 12.69 6.17
C TRP A 150 -18.72 12.28 4.74
N VAL A 151 -17.53 12.66 4.33
CA VAL A 151 -16.95 12.28 3.04
C VAL A 151 -16.90 10.77 2.91
N GLY A 152 -16.50 10.06 3.96
CA GLY A 152 -16.46 8.58 3.94
C GLY A 152 -17.83 7.92 3.83
N LYS A 153 -18.87 8.46 4.49
CA LYS A 153 -20.22 7.88 4.50
C LYS A 153 -20.98 8.05 3.19
N ILE A 154 -20.79 9.15 2.50
CA ILE A 154 -21.55 9.48 1.28
C ILE A 154 -20.74 9.16 0.04
N LEU A 155 -19.47 9.57 0.03
CA LEU A 155 -18.64 9.51 -1.17
C LEU A 155 -18.19 8.10 -1.51
N ASN A 156 -17.84 7.27 -0.51
CA ASN A 156 -17.41 5.90 -0.79
C ASN A 156 -18.50 5.07 -1.50
N PRO A 157 -19.76 5.04 -1.02
CA PRO A 157 -20.82 4.32 -1.74
C PRO A 157 -21.07 4.87 -3.15
N PHE A 158 -21.05 6.17 -3.33
CA PHE A 158 -21.24 6.80 -4.64
C PHE A 158 -20.11 6.46 -5.61
N PHE A 159 -18.88 6.53 -5.15
CA PHE A 159 -17.70 6.13 -5.92
C PHE A 159 -17.75 4.65 -6.33
N LEU A 160 -18.08 3.77 -5.38
CA LEU A 160 -18.19 2.33 -5.65
C LEU A 160 -19.31 2.00 -6.64
N LEU A 161 -20.44 2.69 -6.54
CA LEU A 161 -21.54 2.56 -7.50
C LEU A 161 -21.08 2.98 -8.90
N PHE A 162 -20.41 4.12 -9.02
CA PHE A 162 -19.88 4.60 -10.30
C PHE A 162 -18.84 3.63 -10.88
N LEU A 163 -17.91 3.16 -10.06
CA LEU A 163 -16.91 2.17 -10.47
C LEU A 163 -17.58 0.87 -10.92
N GLY A 164 -18.61 0.41 -10.21
CA GLY A 164 -19.40 -0.75 -10.59
C GLY A 164 -20.07 -0.57 -11.95
N ILE A 165 -20.67 0.60 -12.20
CA ILE A 165 -21.26 0.93 -13.51
C ILE A 165 -20.17 0.91 -14.61
N LEU A 166 -19.03 1.53 -14.39
CA LEU A 166 -17.93 1.56 -15.34
C LEU A 166 -17.46 0.14 -15.68
N VAL A 167 -17.26 -0.69 -14.65
CA VAL A 167 -16.87 -2.10 -14.82
C VAL A 167 -17.89 -2.85 -15.65
N VAL A 168 -19.17 -2.79 -15.28
CA VAL A 168 -20.25 -3.52 -15.99
C VAL A 168 -20.34 -3.06 -17.45
N VAL A 169 -20.41 -1.75 -17.68
CA VAL A 169 -20.54 -1.21 -19.04
C VAL A 169 -19.34 -1.62 -19.92
N THR A 170 -18.13 -1.59 -19.39
CA THR A 170 -16.96 -2.03 -20.14
C THR A 170 -16.98 -3.54 -20.41
N LEU A 171 -17.34 -4.35 -19.41
CA LEU A 171 -17.33 -5.82 -19.55
C LEU A 171 -18.37 -6.34 -20.54
N VAL A 172 -19.55 -5.69 -20.66
CA VAL A 172 -20.62 -6.09 -21.57
C VAL A 172 -20.56 -5.38 -22.92
N SER A 173 -19.68 -4.40 -23.10
CA SER A 173 -19.56 -3.65 -24.34
C SER A 173 -19.18 -4.55 -25.52
N PRO A 174 -19.84 -4.42 -26.69
CA PRO A 174 -19.41 -5.10 -27.91
C PRO A 174 -17.99 -4.74 -28.38
N ALA A 175 -17.49 -3.58 -27.97
CA ALA A 175 -16.14 -3.12 -28.28
C ALA A 175 -15.06 -3.79 -27.41
N ALA A 176 -15.47 -4.46 -26.32
CA ALA A 176 -14.56 -5.17 -25.44
C ALA A 176 -14.18 -6.55 -26.04
N VAL A 177 -12.89 -6.85 -26.04
CA VAL A 177 -12.39 -8.13 -26.59
C VAL A 177 -12.37 -9.23 -25.51
N PRO A 178 -12.38 -10.51 -25.90
CA PRO A 178 -12.09 -11.59 -24.98
C PRO A 178 -10.68 -11.43 -24.38
N ILE A 179 -10.55 -11.64 -23.06
CA ILE A 179 -9.26 -11.50 -22.36
C ILE A 179 -8.21 -12.44 -22.96
N SER A 180 -8.62 -13.61 -23.45
CA SER A 180 -7.75 -14.61 -24.11
C SER A 180 -7.05 -14.09 -25.38
N SER A 181 -7.61 -13.08 -26.04
CA SER A 181 -7.03 -12.48 -27.25
C SER A 181 -6.04 -11.34 -26.96
N VAL A 182 -5.92 -10.91 -25.72
CA VAL A 182 -5.03 -9.80 -25.34
C VAL A 182 -3.64 -10.34 -25.01
N GLU A 183 -2.65 -9.93 -25.78
CA GLU A 183 -1.26 -10.34 -25.55
C GLU A 183 -0.68 -9.67 -24.29
N PRO A 184 0.01 -10.46 -23.43
CA PRO A 184 0.69 -9.91 -22.27
C PRO A 184 1.94 -9.14 -22.65
N MET A 185 2.37 -8.21 -21.79
CA MET A 185 3.52 -7.33 -22.00
C MET A 185 4.51 -7.41 -20.83
N GLY A 186 5.79 -7.13 -21.12
CA GLY A 186 6.83 -7.05 -20.09
C GLY A 186 6.96 -8.33 -19.27
N GLY A 187 7.11 -8.20 -17.95
CA GLY A 187 7.25 -9.33 -17.03
C GLY A 187 6.05 -10.28 -16.98
N TYR A 188 4.87 -9.83 -17.44
CA TYR A 188 3.66 -10.67 -17.47
C TYR A 188 3.68 -11.75 -18.56
N ILE A 189 4.64 -11.71 -19.49
CA ILE A 189 4.82 -12.75 -20.50
C ILE A 189 5.34 -14.05 -19.85
N GLN A 190 6.42 -13.95 -19.09
CA GLN A 190 7.14 -15.11 -18.55
C GLN A 190 6.77 -15.43 -17.10
N GLN A 191 6.54 -14.41 -16.28
CA GLN A 191 6.34 -14.54 -14.83
C GLN A 191 5.12 -13.74 -14.33
N PRO A 192 3.92 -14.00 -14.87
CA PRO A 192 2.74 -13.15 -14.57
C PRO A 192 2.38 -13.13 -13.09
N PHE A 193 2.44 -14.28 -12.40
CA PHE A 193 2.16 -14.35 -10.96
C PHE A 193 3.13 -13.49 -10.15
N LEU A 194 4.42 -13.64 -10.41
CA LEU A 194 5.45 -12.95 -9.65
C LEU A 194 5.45 -11.44 -9.94
N THR A 195 5.26 -11.08 -11.21
CA THR A 195 5.11 -9.67 -11.59
C THR A 195 3.90 -9.04 -10.89
N GLY A 196 2.77 -9.72 -10.87
CA GLY A 196 1.59 -9.27 -10.11
C GLY A 196 1.82 -9.21 -8.60
N PHE A 197 2.56 -10.17 -8.03
CA PHE A 197 2.92 -10.16 -6.62
C PHE A 197 3.77 -8.94 -6.24
N LEU A 198 4.77 -8.61 -7.05
CA LEU A 198 5.61 -7.44 -6.83
C LEU A 198 4.85 -6.13 -7.11
N GLU A 199 3.93 -6.13 -8.10
CA GLU A 199 3.08 -4.98 -8.38
C GLU A 199 2.18 -4.63 -7.19
N GLY A 200 1.77 -5.63 -6.40
CA GLY A 200 1.02 -5.38 -5.16
C GLY A 200 1.80 -4.58 -4.11
N TYR A 201 3.12 -4.53 -4.14
CA TYR A 201 3.91 -3.64 -3.29
C TYR A 201 3.60 -2.16 -3.58
N ASN A 202 3.33 -1.83 -4.83
CA ASN A 202 3.02 -0.48 -5.26
C ASN A 202 1.69 0.04 -4.69
N THR A 203 0.77 -0.83 -4.24
CA THR A 203 -0.45 -0.39 -3.54
C THR A 203 -0.14 0.25 -2.19
N MET A 204 0.97 -0.14 -1.55
CA MET A 204 1.41 0.29 -0.21
C MET A 204 0.47 -0.16 0.93
N ASP A 205 -0.53 -1.00 0.66
CA ASP A 205 -1.56 -1.37 1.63
C ASP A 205 -1.01 -2.18 2.81
N ALA A 206 0.00 -3.04 2.58
CA ALA A 206 0.62 -3.79 3.68
C ALA A 206 1.37 -2.85 4.65
N LEU A 207 2.05 -1.83 4.13
CA LEU A 207 2.69 -0.80 4.95
C LEU A 207 1.63 0.04 5.68
N ALA A 208 0.57 0.44 4.96
CA ALA A 208 -0.56 1.16 5.53
C ALA A 208 -1.26 0.37 6.64
N SER A 209 -1.35 -0.97 6.52
CA SER A 209 -1.94 -1.83 7.55
C SER A 209 -1.18 -1.79 8.89
N LEU A 210 0.13 -1.71 8.84
CA LEU A 210 0.97 -1.55 10.03
C LEU A 210 0.86 -0.14 10.63
N ALA A 211 0.61 0.88 9.80
CA ALA A 211 0.42 2.26 10.25
C ALA A 211 -0.99 2.50 10.83
N PHE A 212 -2.03 2.03 10.13
CA PHE A 212 -3.42 2.32 10.50
C PHE A 212 -4.08 1.22 11.35
N GLY A 213 -3.47 0.04 11.45
CA GLY A 213 -4.06 -1.09 12.18
C GLY A 213 -4.38 -0.78 13.64
N ILE A 214 -3.64 0.15 14.26
CA ILE A 214 -3.91 0.59 15.62
C ILE A 214 -5.26 1.32 15.74
N ILE A 215 -5.65 2.11 14.75
CA ILE A 215 -6.95 2.82 14.73
C ILE A 215 -8.08 1.80 14.79
N VAL A 216 -7.95 0.71 14.05
CA VAL A 216 -8.94 -0.38 14.04
C VAL A 216 -9.03 -1.07 15.39
N VAL A 217 -7.88 -1.34 16.01
CA VAL A 217 -7.80 -1.94 17.35
C VAL A 217 -8.47 -1.02 18.38
N GLN A 218 -8.23 0.29 18.31
CA GLN A 218 -8.85 1.28 19.21
C GLN A 218 -10.37 1.31 19.05
N VAL A 219 -10.87 1.37 17.81
CA VAL A 219 -12.32 1.37 17.55
C VAL A 219 -12.99 0.09 18.08
N ILE A 220 -12.35 -1.08 17.94
CA ILE A 220 -12.87 -2.34 18.49
C ILE A 220 -12.91 -2.28 20.03
N ARG A 221 -11.94 -1.65 20.67
CA ARG A 221 -11.94 -1.44 22.13
C ARG A 221 -13.06 -0.47 22.55
N GLU A 222 -13.24 0.62 21.83
CA GLU A 222 -14.34 1.58 22.08
C GLU A 222 -15.73 0.93 21.92
N LEU A 223 -15.85 -0.09 21.08
CA LEU A 223 -17.05 -0.92 20.98
C LEU A 223 -17.22 -1.93 22.12
N GLY A 224 -16.37 -1.88 23.15
CA GLY A 224 -16.45 -2.65 24.38
C GLY A 224 -15.77 -4.02 24.33
N VAL A 225 -14.84 -4.26 23.41
CA VAL A 225 -14.02 -5.48 23.33
C VAL A 225 -12.61 -5.18 23.78
N ASP A 226 -12.29 -5.46 25.06
CA ASP A 226 -10.99 -5.12 25.66
C ASP A 226 -10.01 -6.28 25.75
N GLU A 227 -10.51 -7.54 25.76
CA GLU A 227 -9.66 -8.72 25.82
C GLU A 227 -8.78 -8.80 24.56
N PRO A 228 -7.44 -8.83 24.67
CA PRO A 228 -6.54 -8.79 23.52
C PRO A 228 -6.78 -9.90 22.49
N GLY A 229 -7.11 -11.11 22.93
CA GLY A 229 -7.43 -12.22 22.05
C GLY A 229 -8.76 -12.02 21.30
N ALA A 230 -9.75 -11.40 21.97
CA ALA A 230 -11.02 -11.06 21.34
C ALA A 230 -10.87 -9.88 20.37
N VAL A 231 -10.09 -8.85 20.71
CA VAL A 231 -9.74 -7.74 19.81
C VAL A 231 -9.11 -8.27 18.53
N ALA A 232 -8.04 -9.08 18.64
CA ALA A 232 -7.36 -9.66 17.48
C ALA A 232 -8.31 -10.48 16.59
N ARG A 233 -9.17 -11.31 17.22
CA ARG A 233 -10.14 -12.13 16.47
C ARG A 233 -11.20 -11.30 15.76
N ASN A 234 -11.71 -10.27 16.41
CA ASN A 234 -12.72 -9.38 15.79
C ASN A 234 -12.10 -8.53 14.70
N THR A 235 -10.86 -8.05 14.88
CA THR A 235 -10.07 -7.35 13.86
C THR A 235 -9.86 -8.22 12.63
N ALA A 236 -9.38 -9.46 12.81
CA ALA A 236 -9.17 -10.39 11.70
C ALA A 236 -10.47 -10.70 10.95
N LYS A 237 -11.57 -10.92 11.65
CA LYS A 237 -12.88 -11.17 11.00
C LYS A 237 -13.39 -9.97 10.22
N ALA A 238 -13.34 -8.76 10.79
CA ALA A 238 -13.71 -7.54 10.07
C ALA A 238 -12.81 -7.32 8.85
N GLY A 239 -11.50 -7.60 9.00
CA GLY A 239 -10.51 -7.54 7.94
C GLY A 239 -10.83 -8.51 6.79
N ILE A 240 -11.29 -9.73 7.06
CA ILE A 240 -11.66 -10.70 6.01
C ILE A 240 -12.76 -10.11 5.10
N PHE A 241 -13.81 -9.52 5.66
CA PHE A 241 -14.87 -8.89 4.85
C PHE A 241 -14.34 -7.73 4.01
N SER A 242 -13.51 -6.87 4.58
CA SER A 242 -12.87 -5.77 3.87
C SER A 242 -11.99 -6.28 2.72
N CYS A 243 -11.18 -7.32 2.98
CA CYS A 243 -10.28 -7.91 1.99
C CYS A 243 -11.03 -8.65 0.87
N LEU A 244 -12.09 -9.38 1.18
CA LEU A 244 -12.93 -10.01 0.15
C LEU A 244 -13.53 -8.97 -0.78
N PHE A 245 -14.01 -7.86 -0.22
CA PHE A 245 -14.57 -6.78 -1.01
C PHE A 245 -13.51 -6.06 -1.87
N MET A 246 -12.35 -5.78 -1.30
CA MET A 246 -11.19 -5.24 -2.05
C MET A 246 -10.75 -6.20 -3.16
N GLY A 247 -10.64 -7.49 -2.87
CA GLY A 247 -10.27 -8.51 -3.83
C GLY A 247 -11.25 -8.59 -5.00
N LEU A 248 -12.56 -8.53 -4.72
CA LEU A 248 -13.58 -8.49 -5.76
C LEU A 248 -13.42 -7.26 -6.68
N ILE A 249 -13.18 -6.09 -6.10
CA ILE A 249 -12.95 -4.86 -6.88
C ILE A 249 -11.68 -5.00 -7.73
N TYR A 250 -10.59 -5.53 -7.17
CA TYR A 250 -9.35 -5.74 -7.90
C TYR A 250 -9.54 -6.66 -9.11
N VAL A 251 -10.20 -7.80 -8.93
CA VAL A 251 -10.52 -8.71 -10.03
C VAL A 251 -11.37 -8.02 -11.08
N ALA A 252 -12.42 -7.31 -10.67
CA ALA A 252 -13.34 -6.63 -11.58
C ALA A 252 -12.65 -5.52 -12.39
N VAL A 253 -11.85 -4.68 -11.74
CA VAL A 253 -11.09 -3.59 -12.38
C VAL A 253 -10.00 -4.15 -13.31
N THR A 254 -9.30 -5.20 -12.91
CA THR A 254 -8.29 -5.87 -13.75
C THR A 254 -8.94 -6.47 -15.00
N ALA A 255 -10.06 -7.16 -14.85
CA ALA A 255 -10.80 -7.73 -15.98
C ALA A 255 -11.34 -6.66 -16.94
N MET A 256 -11.92 -5.59 -16.39
CA MET A 256 -12.36 -4.41 -17.15
C MET A 256 -11.21 -3.86 -17.99
N SER A 257 -10.07 -3.65 -17.35
CA SER A 257 -8.90 -3.05 -18.00
C SER A 257 -8.27 -3.97 -19.06
N ALA A 258 -8.21 -5.28 -18.82
CA ALA A 258 -7.77 -6.25 -19.83
C ALA A 258 -8.66 -6.22 -21.07
N LYS A 259 -9.99 -6.24 -20.88
CA LYS A 259 -10.95 -6.21 -22.00
C LYS A 259 -10.93 -4.88 -22.78
N SER A 260 -10.57 -3.77 -22.15
CA SER A 260 -10.47 -2.46 -22.82
C SER A 260 -9.37 -2.40 -23.88
N ARG A 261 -8.40 -3.33 -23.84
CA ARG A 261 -7.29 -3.43 -24.81
C ARG A 261 -7.75 -3.69 -26.24
N GLY A 262 -8.99 -4.07 -26.45
CA GLY A 262 -9.57 -4.19 -27.79
C GLY A 262 -9.71 -2.88 -28.54
N VAL A 263 -9.87 -1.76 -27.82
CA VAL A 263 -10.09 -0.42 -28.39
C VAL A 263 -9.07 0.61 -27.90
N LEU A 264 -8.31 0.29 -26.84
CA LEU A 264 -7.31 1.19 -26.25
C LEU A 264 -5.92 0.55 -26.28
N PRO A 265 -4.87 1.30 -26.67
CA PRO A 265 -3.49 0.87 -26.48
C PRO A 265 -3.16 0.75 -24.99
N ALA A 266 -2.03 0.11 -24.66
CA ALA A 266 -1.51 0.16 -23.29
C ALA A 266 -1.14 1.59 -22.93
N ALA A 267 -1.64 2.06 -21.81
CA ALA A 267 -1.35 3.40 -21.32
C ALA A 267 -0.01 3.43 -20.55
N GLU A 268 0.54 4.63 -20.38
CA GLU A 268 1.79 4.85 -19.63
C GLU A 268 1.68 4.39 -18.16
N ASN A 269 0.52 4.61 -17.55
CA ASN A 269 0.23 4.19 -16.18
C ASN A 269 -1.27 3.89 -16.00
N GLY A 270 -1.60 3.25 -14.89
CA GLY A 270 -2.98 2.85 -14.61
C GLY A 270 -3.96 4.02 -14.39
N GLY A 271 -3.48 5.21 -14.05
CA GLY A 271 -4.31 6.41 -13.94
C GLY A 271 -4.81 6.88 -15.30
N VAL A 272 -3.90 7.00 -16.26
CA VAL A 272 -4.22 7.31 -17.66
C VAL A 272 -5.14 6.25 -18.24
N ALA A 273 -4.83 4.97 -18.01
CA ALA A 273 -5.68 3.86 -18.46
C ALA A 273 -7.11 3.98 -17.96
N LEU A 274 -7.29 4.22 -16.66
CA LEU A 274 -8.62 4.33 -16.03
C LEU A 274 -9.43 5.51 -16.61
N ALA A 275 -8.77 6.64 -16.84
CA ALA A 275 -9.39 7.82 -17.44
C ALA A 275 -9.84 7.55 -18.89
N GLN A 276 -8.96 6.94 -19.71
CA GLN A 276 -9.26 6.56 -21.09
C GLN A 276 -10.40 5.55 -21.16
N ILE A 277 -10.43 4.54 -20.28
CA ILE A 277 -11.53 3.57 -20.18
C ILE A 277 -12.83 4.30 -19.87
N SER A 278 -12.84 5.18 -18.87
CA SER A 278 -14.04 5.92 -18.50
C SER A 278 -14.54 6.81 -19.64
N GLN A 279 -13.65 7.50 -20.34
CA GLN A 279 -13.98 8.34 -21.47
C GLN A 279 -14.53 7.53 -22.64
N THR A 280 -13.91 6.39 -22.95
CA THR A 280 -14.30 5.56 -24.09
C THR A 280 -15.66 4.88 -23.88
N PHE A 281 -15.94 4.36 -22.69
CA PHE A 281 -17.13 3.56 -22.42
C PHE A 281 -18.29 4.35 -21.81
N LEU A 282 -18.04 5.44 -21.10
CA LEU A 282 -19.06 6.30 -20.48
C LEU A 282 -19.07 7.73 -21.01
N GLY A 283 -18.18 8.05 -21.96
CA GLY A 283 -18.08 9.37 -22.55
C GLY A 283 -17.59 10.44 -21.57
N ARG A 284 -17.74 11.70 -21.97
CA ARG A 284 -17.26 12.86 -21.20
C ARG A 284 -17.89 12.99 -19.80
N ILE A 285 -19.16 12.59 -19.67
CA ILE A 285 -19.86 12.64 -18.38
C ILE A 285 -19.23 11.62 -17.43
N GLY A 286 -18.95 10.40 -17.91
CA GLY A 286 -18.27 9.37 -17.13
C GLY A 286 -16.89 9.83 -16.63
N LEU A 287 -16.11 10.44 -17.50
CA LEU A 287 -14.81 11.02 -17.13
C LEU A 287 -14.94 12.09 -16.03
N LEU A 288 -15.91 13.00 -16.13
CA LEU A 288 -16.15 14.03 -15.13
C LEU A 288 -16.55 13.44 -13.76
N ILE A 289 -17.44 12.44 -13.75
CA ILE A 289 -17.83 11.76 -12.51
C ILE A 289 -16.64 11.04 -11.89
N LEU A 290 -15.83 10.35 -12.71
CA LEU A 290 -14.61 9.70 -12.27
C LEU A 290 -13.63 10.72 -11.67
N ALA A 291 -13.40 11.83 -12.34
CA ALA A 291 -12.52 12.91 -11.90
C ALA A 291 -12.90 13.44 -10.51
N VAL A 292 -14.17 13.76 -10.31
CA VAL A 292 -14.67 14.29 -9.02
C VAL A 292 -14.57 13.24 -7.93
N THR A 293 -15.03 12.01 -8.20
CA THR A 293 -15.07 10.95 -7.18
C THR A 293 -13.68 10.49 -6.78
N VAL A 294 -12.75 10.34 -7.73
CA VAL A 294 -11.34 9.98 -7.44
C VAL A 294 -10.65 11.11 -6.68
N THR A 295 -10.84 12.38 -7.08
CA THR A 295 -10.24 13.53 -6.38
C THR A 295 -10.68 13.59 -4.92
N LEU A 296 -11.96 13.41 -4.65
CA LEU A 296 -12.48 13.44 -3.29
C LEU A 296 -12.02 12.22 -2.46
N ALA A 297 -11.97 11.02 -3.06
CA ALA A 297 -11.43 9.83 -2.42
C ALA A 297 -9.94 9.99 -2.08
N CYS A 298 -9.15 10.52 -3.01
CA CYS A 298 -7.73 10.81 -2.82
C CYS A 298 -7.50 11.91 -1.77
N LEU A 299 -8.33 12.96 -1.76
CA LEU A 299 -8.26 14.02 -0.75
C LEU A 299 -8.48 13.46 0.65
N LYS A 300 -9.50 12.61 0.84
CA LYS A 300 -9.74 11.91 2.11
C LYS A 300 -8.53 11.09 2.55
N THR A 301 -7.95 10.31 1.64
CA THR A 301 -6.76 9.50 1.93
C THR A 301 -5.57 10.37 2.30
N ALA A 302 -5.31 11.45 1.57
CA ALA A 302 -4.23 12.38 1.86
C ALA A 302 -4.38 13.03 3.24
N VAL A 303 -5.59 13.47 3.61
CA VAL A 303 -5.89 14.02 4.95
C VAL A 303 -5.63 12.97 6.03
N GLY A 304 -6.08 11.73 5.84
CA GLY A 304 -5.84 10.64 6.79
C GLY A 304 -4.34 10.34 6.97
N LEU A 305 -3.58 10.32 5.88
CA LEU A 305 -2.13 10.10 5.90
C LEU A 305 -1.38 11.25 6.56
N ILE A 306 -1.69 12.52 6.23
CA ILE A 306 -1.07 13.69 6.86
C ILE A 306 -1.32 13.65 8.37
N THR A 307 -2.55 13.35 8.78
CA THR A 307 -2.92 13.25 10.20
C THR A 307 -2.14 12.15 10.90
N SER A 308 -2.17 10.93 10.37
CA SER A 308 -1.49 9.77 10.96
C SER A 308 0.03 9.96 11.05
N CYS A 309 0.67 10.48 9.99
CA CYS A 309 2.10 10.79 10.01
C CYS A 309 2.41 11.84 11.09
N SER A 310 1.62 12.91 11.16
CA SER A 310 1.84 14.01 12.11
C SER A 310 1.67 13.56 13.56
N GLU A 311 0.64 12.77 13.86
CA GLU A 311 0.41 12.18 15.19
C GLU A 311 1.55 11.25 15.60
N THR A 312 1.98 10.37 14.67
CA THR A 312 3.08 9.42 14.93
C THR A 312 4.39 10.13 15.20
N PHE A 313 4.76 11.12 14.38
CA PHE A 313 6.01 11.86 14.57
C PHE A 313 5.98 12.73 15.83
N THR A 314 4.84 13.30 16.18
CA THR A 314 4.66 14.02 17.46
C THR A 314 4.87 13.07 18.64
N GLY A 315 4.36 11.85 18.58
CA GLY A 315 4.56 10.84 19.62
C GLY A 315 5.98 10.29 19.69
N LEU A 316 6.63 10.07 18.52
CA LEU A 316 8.01 9.58 18.45
C LEU A 316 9.05 10.59 18.92
N PHE A 317 8.79 11.88 18.69
CA PHE A 317 9.69 12.98 19.00
C PHE A 317 9.02 14.01 19.93
N PRO A 318 8.84 13.68 21.24
CA PRO A 318 8.14 14.56 22.18
C PRO A 318 8.79 15.95 22.38
N LYS A 319 10.09 16.07 22.09
CA LYS A 319 10.85 17.34 22.09
C LYS A 319 10.89 18.01 20.72
N GLY A 320 10.28 17.40 19.70
CA GLY A 320 10.25 17.88 18.33
C GLY A 320 9.09 18.87 18.09
N PRO A 321 8.83 19.16 16.81
CA PRO A 321 7.73 20.04 16.42
C PRO A 321 6.37 19.55 16.90
N ALA A 322 5.45 20.49 17.15
CA ALA A 322 4.06 20.18 17.46
C ALA A 322 3.34 19.59 16.22
N TYR A 323 2.23 18.90 16.44
CA TYR A 323 1.40 18.29 15.40
C TYR A 323 1.15 19.19 14.17
N ARG A 324 0.76 20.46 14.42
CA ARG A 324 0.48 21.42 13.34
C ARG A 324 1.70 21.68 12.44
N VAL A 325 2.89 21.74 13.04
CA VAL A 325 4.13 21.98 12.30
C VAL A 325 4.49 20.75 11.47
N TRP A 326 4.35 19.54 12.01
CA TRP A 326 4.51 18.30 11.25
C TRP A 326 3.54 18.21 10.08
N ALA A 327 2.27 18.54 10.29
CA ALA A 327 1.26 18.55 9.23
C ALA A 327 1.63 19.50 8.08
N VAL A 328 2.13 20.70 8.40
CA VAL A 328 2.62 21.67 7.39
C VAL A 328 3.85 21.11 6.67
N ILE A 329 4.85 20.59 7.41
CA ILE A 329 6.07 20.03 6.80
C ILE A 329 5.71 18.90 5.83
N PHE A 330 4.90 17.92 6.26
CA PHE A 330 4.53 16.79 5.41
C PHE A 330 3.71 17.22 4.20
N THR A 331 2.84 18.20 4.35
CA THR A 331 2.08 18.76 3.22
C THR A 331 2.98 19.46 2.21
N LEU A 332 3.94 20.29 2.67
CA LEU A 332 4.87 21.00 1.77
C LEU A 332 5.80 20.02 1.05
N VAL A 333 6.35 19.04 1.75
CA VAL A 333 7.17 18.00 1.13
C VAL A 333 6.34 17.25 0.08
N SER A 334 5.12 16.86 0.41
CA SER A 334 4.22 16.18 -0.53
C SER A 334 3.90 17.03 -1.76
N LEU A 335 3.71 18.34 -1.59
CA LEU A 335 3.49 19.26 -2.70
C LEU A 335 4.70 19.27 -3.66
N ILE A 336 5.92 19.30 -3.13
CA ILE A 336 7.15 19.27 -3.94
C ILE A 336 7.21 17.96 -4.73
N PHE A 337 7.03 16.81 -4.07
CA PHE A 337 7.08 15.50 -4.71
C PHE A 337 5.96 15.29 -5.74
N ALA A 338 4.77 15.80 -5.50
CA ALA A 338 3.65 15.69 -6.43
C ALA A 338 3.93 16.37 -7.78
N ASN A 339 4.77 17.40 -7.81
CA ASN A 339 5.11 18.11 -9.04
C ASN A 339 6.13 17.37 -9.93
N PHE A 340 6.65 16.22 -9.51
CA PHE A 340 7.38 15.31 -10.42
C PHE A 340 6.46 14.51 -11.35
N GLY A 341 5.16 14.44 -11.05
CA GLY A 341 4.16 13.70 -11.82
C GLY A 341 3.99 12.26 -11.36
N LEU A 342 2.91 11.61 -11.82
CA LEU A 342 2.50 10.29 -11.34
C LEU A 342 3.51 9.20 -11.68
N SER A 343 3.98 9.13 -12.92
CA SER A 343 4.92 8.09 -13.38
C SER A 343 6.24 8.15 -12.60
N ALA A 344 6.80 9.36 -12.41
CA ALA A 344 8.02 9.54 -11.64
C ALA A 344 7.86 9.11 -10.17
N ILE A 345 6.72 9.44 -9.52
CA ILE A 345 6.45 9.00 -8.15
C ILE A 345 6.42 7.48 -8.06
N ILE A 346 5.81 6.78 -9.03
CA ILE A 346 5.77 5.32 -9.07
C ILE A 346 7.19 4.76 -9.21
N ASP A 347 7.96 5.26 -10.17
CA ASP A 347 9.31 4.77 -10.47
C ASP A 347 10.28 4.93 -9.29
N TYR A 348 10.23 6.07 -8.60
CA TYR A 348 11.07 6.31 -7.42
C TYR A 348 10.57 5.62 -6.15
N ALA A 349 9.28 5.24 -6.10
CA ALA A 349 8.76 4.46 -4.98
C ALA A 349 9.25 3.01 -5.00
N VAL A 350 9.39 2.40 -6.19
CA VAL A 350 9.74 0.98 -6.35
C VAL A 350 10.99 0.57 -5.54
N PRO A 351 12.15 1.24 -5.63
CA PRO A 351 13.32 0.86 -4.83
C PRO A 351 13.07 0.87 -3.33
N VAL A 352 12.36 1.88 -2.83
CA VAL A 352 12.04 2.01 -1.40
C VAL A 352 11.07 0.92 -0.96
N LEU A 353 10.11 0.57 -1.80
CA LEU A 353 9.15 -0.50 -1.51
C LEU A 353 9.83 -1.87 -1.54
N MET A 354 10.71 -2.13 -2.50
CA MET A 354 11.50 -3.36 -2.56
C MET A 354 12.40 -3.54 -1.32
N PHE A 355 12.80 -2.44 -0.68
CA PHE A 355 13.51 -2.45 0.59
C PHE A 355 12.59 -2.69 1.80
N LEU A 356 11.47 -1.97 1.88
CA LEU A 356 10.60 -1.98 3.07
C LEU A 356 9.69 -3.21 3.15
N TYR A 357 9.20 -3.73 2.01
CA TYR A 357 8.25 -4.84 2.01
C TYR A 357 8.82 -6.14 2.58
N PRO A 358 10.04 -6.59 2.26
CA PRO A 358 10.64 -7.74 2.92
C PRO A 358 10.66 -7.60 4.45
N LEU A 359 11.06 -6.44 4.94
CA LEU A 359 11.12 -6.16 6.38
C LEU A 359 9.72 -6.15 7.02
N ALA A 360 8.72 -5.57 6.33
CA ALA A 360 7.33 -5.56 6.77
C ALA A 360 6.74 -6.97 6.81
N ILE A 361 6.90 -7.75 5.74
CA ILE A 361 6.40 -9.11 5.62
C ILE A 361 6.97 -9.99 6.75
N VAL A 362 8.28 -9.94 6.92
CA VAL A 362 8.97 -10.74 7.96
C VAL A 362 8.52 -10.31 9.36
N LEU A 363 8.39 -9.00 9.61
CA LEU A 363 7.90 -8.49 10.89
C LEU A 363 6.45 -8.92 11.17
N ILE A 364 5.58 -8.91 10.17
CA ILE A 364 4.20 -9.41 10.24
C ILE A 364 4.20 -10.90 10.59
N LEU A 365 4.98 -11.71 9.87
CA LEU A 365 5.06 -13.16 10.12
C LEU A 365 5.60 -13.47 11.52
N LEU A 366 6.67 -12.80 11.94
CA LEU A 366 7.22 -12.95 13.29
C LEU A 366 6.21 -12.55 14.38
N ALA A 367 5.38 -11.55 14.13
CA ALA A 367 4.33 -11.14 15.07
C ALA A 367 3.20 -12.17 15.16
N LEU A 368 2.77 -12.73 14.02
CA LEU A 368 1.72 -13.76 13.95
C LEU A 368 2.15 -15.07 14.64
N PHE A 369 3.37 -15.51 14.36
CA PHE A 369 3.94 -16.75 14.88
C PHE A 369 4.74 -16.59 16.17
N GLY A 370 4.82 -15.37 16.72
CA GLY A 370 5.64 -15.04 17.87
C GLY A 370 5.38 -15.84 19.14
N LYS A 371 4.17 -16.39 19.30
CA LYS A 371 3.83 -17.28 20.42
C LYS A 371 4.66 -18.56 20.45
N PHE A 372 5.06 -19.12 19.32
CA PHE A 372 5.84 -20.36 19.23
C PHE A 372 7.26 -20.22 19.82
N PHE A 373 7.81 -19.01 19.84
CA PHE A 373 9.11 -18.71 20.41
C PHE A 373 9.03 -17.60 21.48
N SER A 374 7.87 -17.51 22.16
CA SER A 374 7.62 -16.58 23.28
C SER A 374 8.00 -15.13 22.99
N HIS A 375 7.89 -14.69 21.74
CA HIS A 375 8.31 -13.38 21.25
C HIS A 375 9.78 -13.03 21.62
N ASP A 376 10.68 -14.01 21.61
CA ASP A 376 12.09 -13.81 21.98
C ASP A 376 12.77 -12.84 21.00
N LYS A 377 13.38 -11.77 21.56
CA LYS A 377 14.11 -10.75 20.81
C LYS A 377 15.24 -11.33 19.95
N LYS A 378 15.85 -12.44 20.33
CA LYS A 378 16.92 -13.08 19.56
C LYS A 378 16.41 -13.54 18.21
N VAL A 379 15.22 -14.16 18.16
CA VAL A 379 14.59 -14.59 16.90
C VAL A 379 14.31 -13.40 16.02
N TYR A 380 13.67 -12.34 16.57
CA TYR A 380 13.41 -11.12 15.82
C TYR A 380 14.70 -10.48 15.25
N ASN A 381 15.72 -10.35 16.06
CA ASN A 381 16.99 -9.73 15.64
C ASN A 381 17.65 -10.51 14.50
N TRP A 382 17.81 -11.84 14.62
CA TRP A 382 18.46 -12.63 13.59
C TRP A 382 17.71 -12.59 12.27
N VAL A 383 16.39 -12.78 12.30
CA VAL A 383 15.59 -12.78 11.09
C VAL A 383 15.63 -11.41 10.40
N ILE A 384 15.38 -10.33 11.14
CA ILE A 384 15.39 -8.97 10.58
C ILE A 384 16.78 -8.56 10.07
N SER A 385 17.86 -8.89 10.79
CA SER A 385 19.21 -8.51 10.37
C SER A 385 19.61 -9.17 9.06
N LEU A 386 19.33 -10.46 8.87
CA LEU A 386 19.61 -11.14 7.61
C LEU A 386 18.70 -10.70 6.48
N THR A 387 17.41 -10.44 6.78
CA THR A 387 16.47 -9.85 5.81
C THR A 387 16.90 -8.45 5.38
N LEU A 388 17.45 -7.65 6.28
CA LEU A 388 17.90 -6.28 5.99
C LEU A 388 19.02 -6.27 4.93
N ILE A 389 19.93 -7.24 4.98
CA ILE A 389 21.04 -7.36 4.00
C ILE A 389 20.47 -7.60 2.60
N SER A 390 19.54 -8.53 2.45
CA SER A 390 18.91 -8.83 1.17
C SER A 390 17.96 -7.73 0.70
N ALA A 391 17.23 -7.08 1.62
CA ALA A 391 16.39 -5.93 1.29
C ALA A 391 17.22 -4.75 0.77
N LEU A 392 18.43 -4.53 1.32
CA LEU A 392 19.36 -3.52 0.80
C LEU A 392 19.81 -3.86 -0.62
N TYR A 393 20.08 -5.14 -0.91
CA TYR A 393 20.37 -5.57 -2.27
C TYR A 393 19.20 -5.27 -3.23
N ASP A 394 17.96 -5.59 -2.86
CA ASP A 394 16.79 -5.32 -3.68
C ASP A 394 16.57 -3.83 -3.92
N LEU A 395 16.84 -2.96 -2.93
CA LEU A 395 16.87 -1.51 -3.09
C LEU A 395 17.89 -1.09 -4.15
N LEU A 396 19.14 -1.54 -4.03
CA LEU A 396 20.23 -1.15 -4.95
C LEU A 396 19.94 -1.60 -6.38
N ARG A 397 19.43 -2.82 -6.55
CA ARG A 397 19.11 -3.41 -7.85
C ARG A 397 18.00 -2.65 -8.58
N THR A 398 17.02 -2.14 -7.85
CA THR A 398 15.85 -1.47 -8.42
C THR A 398 16.01 0.04 -8.56
N LEU A 399 17.14 0.61 -8.14
CA LEU A 399 17.45 2.02 -8.38
C LEU A 399 17.43 2.34 -9.90
N PRO A 400 17.01 3.55 -10.28
CA PRO A 400 17.11 4.01 -11.66
C PRO A 400 18.49 3.80 -12.26
N ALA A 401 18.56 3.37 -13.53
CA ALA A 401 19.83 3.02 -14.20
C ALA A 401 20.87 4.14 -14.15
N ALA A 402 20.45 5.40 -14.27
CA ALA A 402 21.33 6.54 -14.16
C ALA A 402 22.02 6.65 -12.79
N LEU A 403 21.28 6.37 -11.70
CA LEU A 403 21.85 6.39 -10.35
C LEU A 403 22.80 5.21 -10.13
N ARG A 404 22.44 4.01 -10.62
CA ARG A 404 23.32 2.82 -10.52
C ARG A 404 24.63 3.03 -11.25
N ALA A 405 24.57 3.58 -12.47
CA ALA A 405 25.76 3.90 -13.25
C ALA A 405 26.63 4.98 -12.57
N ALA A 406 26.02 6.06 -12.08
CA ALA A 406 26.73 7.13 -11.39
C ALA A 406 27.46 6.66 -10.11
N CYS A 407 26.91 5.67 -9.40
CA CYS A 407 27.46 5.10 -8.19
C CYS A 407 28.28 3.82 -8.41
N HIS A 408 28.51 3.41 -9.65
CA HIS A 408 29.23 2.18 -10.03
C HIS A 408 28.72 0.92 -9.33
N LEU A 409 27.38 0.79 -9.17
CA LEU A 409 26.75 -0.27 -8.37
C LEU A 409 26.56 -1.59 -9.14
N ASP A 410 26.60 -1.59 -10.47
CA ASP A 410 26.21 -2.77 -11.27
C ASP A 410 27.09 -3.99 -10.98
N GLY A 411 28.41 -3.82 -10.80
CA GLY A 411 29.32 -4.92 -10.43
C GLY A 411 29.03 -5.51 -9.05
N VAL A 412 28.67 -4.68 -8.07
CA VAL A 412 28.30 -5.13 -6.72
C VAL A 412 26.96 -5.88 -6.76
N ILE A 413 26.01 -5.37 -7.54
CA ILE A 413 24.69 -6.00 -7.71
C ILE A 413 24.82 -7.36 -8.37
N GLU A 414 25.65 -7.49 -9.41
CA GLU A 414 25.91 -8.76 -10.09
C GLU A 414 26.59 -9.78 -9.15
N ALA A 415 27.62 -9.37 -8.43
CA ALA A 415 28.32 -10.23 -7.47
C ALA A 415 27.39 -10.74 -6.35
N ILE A 416 26.57 -9.89 -5.75
CA ILE A 416 25.61 -10.30 -4.72
C ILE A 416 24.50 -11.15 -5.32
N GLY A 417 23.98 -10.76 -6.49
CA GLY A 417 22.90 -11.45 -7.19
C GLY A 417 23.24 -12.87 -7.59
N SER A 418 24.51 -13.15 -7.92
CA SER A 418 24.97 -14.50 -8.26
C SER A 418 24.99 -15.48 -7.07
N VAL A 419 25.11 -14.96 -5.85
CA VAL A 419 25.14 -15.76 -4.60
C VAL A 419 23.77 -15.84 -3.93
N LEU A 420 22.92 -14.82 -4.11
CA LEU A 420 21.64 -14.72 -3.41
C LEU A 420 20.55 -15.50 -4.14
N PRO A 421 20.03 -16.61 -3.59
CA PRO A 421 18.97 -17.38 -4.23
C PRO A 421 17.72 -16.52 -4.41
N LEU A 422 16.98 -16.75 -5.51
CA LEU A 422 15.75 -16.04 -5.85
C LEU A 422 15.91 -14.51 -6.07
N ALA A 423 17.15 -14.00 -6.10
CA ALA A 423 17.43 -12.58 -6.33
C ALA A 423 16.83 -12.08 -7.67
N GLY A 424 16.99 -12.85 -8.75
CA GLY A 424 16.42 -12.53 -10.07
C GLY A 424 14.90 -12.38 -10.07
N LEU A 425 14.22 -12.99 -9.10
CA LEU A 425 12.77 -12.98 -8.94
C LEU A 425 12.25 -11.87 -8.03
N GLY A 426 13.13 -11.04 -7.43
CA GLY A 426 12.73 -10.05 -6.42
C GLY A 426 12.31 -10.66 -5.07
N LEU A 427 12.68 -11.93 -4.85
CA LEU A 427 12.39 -12.70 -3.63
C LEU A 427 13.67 -13.12 -2.89
N GLY A 428 14.79 -12.45 -3.16
CA GLY A 428 16.09 -12.75 -2.58
C GLY A 428 16.12 -12.73 -1.04
N TRP A 429 15.16 -12.07 -0.41
CA TRP A 429 15.04 -11.97 1.03
C TRP A 429 14.55 -13.25 1.72
N ILE A 430 13.89 -14.17 1.01
CA ILE A 430 13.25 -15.37 1.61
C ILE A 430 14.30 -16.29 2.25
N CYS A 431 15.38 -16.61 1.52
CA CYS A 431 16.42 -17.51 2.01
C CYS A 431 17.16 -16.93 3.24
N PRO A 432 17.64 -15.68 3.22
CA PRO A 432 18.22 -15.05 4.41
C PRO A 432 17.26 -14.98 5.61
N ALA A 433 15.99 -14.67 5.38
CA ALA A 433 14.98 -14.68 6.44
C ALA A 433 14.80 -16.07 7.06
N ALA A 434 14.74 -17.13 6.24
CA ALA A 434 14.64 -18.51 6.71
C ALA A 434 15.88 -18.95 7.51
N VAL A 435 17.09 -18.62 7.02
CA VAL A 435 18.34 -18.88 7.75
C VAL A 435 18.32 -18.13 9.09
N GLY A 436 17.91 -16.86 9.10
CA GLY A 436 17.78 -16.07 10.32
C GLY A 436 16.80 -16.69 11.32
N LEU A 437 15.69 -17.25 10.82
CA LEU A 437 14.73 -17.96 11.68
C LEU A 437 15.33 -19.20 12.32
N VAL A 438 16.05 -20.02 11.56
CA VAL A 438 16.72 -21.22 12.10
C VAL A 438 17.75 -20.84 13.17
N ILE A 439 18.64 -19.87 12.87
CA ILE A 439 19.65 -19.39 13.83
C ILE A 439 18.98 -18.82 15.08
N GLY A 440 17.94 -18.02 14.90
CA GLY A 440 17.18 -17.41 16.00
C GLY A 440 16.51 -18.45 16.90
N LEU A 441 15.90 -19.49 16.32
CA LEU A 441 15.27 -20.58 17.08
C LEU A 441 16.28 -21.43 17.85
N VAL A 442 17.46 -21.71 17.25
CA VAL A 442 18.55 -22.40 17.94
C VAL A 442 19.04 -21.56 19.13
N ALA A 443 19.25 -20.25 18.93
CA ALA A 443 19.67 -19.33 19.99
C ALA A 443 18.61 -19.19 21.11
N HIS A 444 17.32 -19.29 20.79
CA HIS A 444 16.24 -19.32 21.74
C HIS A 444 16.26 -20.61 22.59
N SER A 445 16.36 -21.78 21.91
CA SER A 445 16.35 -23.10 22.58
C SER A 445 17.55 -23.28 23.51
N THR A 446 18.74 -22.88 23.08
CA THR A 446 19.96 -22.96 23.92
C THR A 446 19.88 -22.04 25.15
N ALA A 447 19.28 -20.86 25.02
CA ALA A 447 19.06 -19.97 26.15
C ALA A 447 18.04 -20.52 27.15
N LYS A 448 17.01 -21.22 26.66
CA LYS A 448 16.00 -21.88 27.53
C LYS A 448 16.59 -23.05 28.28
N ALA A 449 17.40 -23.88 27.63
CA ALA A 449 18.09 -24.99 28.26
C ALA A 449 19.03 -24.53 29.40
N LYS A 450 19.83 -23.46 29.17
CA LYS A 450 20.70 -22.89 30.21
C LYS A 450 19.94 -22.34 31.43
N LYS A 451 18.71 -21.85 31.24
CA LYS A 451 17.86 -21.36 32.35
C LYS A 451 17.21 -22.48 33.15
N GLN A 452 17.10 -23.69 32.60
CA GLN A 452 16.56 -24.88 33.31
C GLN A 452 17.63 -25.64 34.06
N THR A 453 18.90 -25.45 33.72
CA THR A 453 20.06 -26.09 34.36
C THR A 453 20.78 -25.21 35.39
N ALA A 454 20.39 -23.94 35.51
CA ALA A 454 20.83 -22.99 36.54
C ALA A 454 19.71 -22.72 37.54
#